data_d344ec87e064d6ef3e91747139e13f2a
#
_entry.id   d344ec87e064d6ef3e91747139e13f2a
#
_cell.length_a   1.000
_cell.length_b   1.000
_cell.length_c   1.000
_cell.angle_alpha   90.00
_cell.angle_beta   90.00
_cell.angle_gamma   90.00
#
_symmetry.space_group_name_H-M   'P 1'
#
loop_
_entity.id
_entity.type
_entity.pdbx_description
1 polymer ?
#
loop_
_entity_poly.entity_id
_entity_poly.type
_entity_poly.pdbx_seq_one_letter_code
_entity_poly.pdbx_strand_id
1 'polypeptide(L)'
;IWISRDTRNRWLPAVSYAYEKSDRIQVAGCYAHARRKFTEIIKAVKKNTPLTPGQAVAAEAVKRIDAMYHLDNMYKESSAKERLDNRQRSVKPLVDAYFAWLKTLQGKSNASSKLKEAINYSINQEIYLRRFLEDPLLPLDNNDAERSIKSFCVGKHSWHIIDSTKGAKASALLYSIAESAK
;
A
#
# COMPACT_ATOMS: atom_id res chain seq x y z
N ILE A 1 -5.23 -11.91 -7.63
CA ILE A 1 -5.71 -10.54 -7.98
C ILE A 1 -5.40 -9.65 -6.80
N TRP A 2 -4.59 -8.64 -7.06
CA TRP A 2 -4.24 -7.62 -6.08
C TRP A 2 -5.37 -6.62 -5.91
N ILE A 3 -5.84 -6.48 -4.69
CA ILE A 3 -6.86 -5.49 -4.36
C ILE A 3 -6.33 -4.67 -3.19
N SER A 4 -5.99 -3.41 -3.46
CA SER A 4 -5.66 -2.45 -2.42
C SER A 4 -6.93 -1.87 -1.81
N ARG A 5 -6.96 -1.77 -0.49
CA ARG A 5 -8.04 -1.11 0.24
C ARG A 5 -7.88 0.40 0.13
N ASP A 6 -8.92 1.11 -0.32
CA ASP A 6 -8.95 2.57 -0.37
C ASP A 6 -8.62 3.18 1.02
N THR A 7 -7.96 4.32 1.02
CA THR A 7 -7.58 5.11 2.20
C THR A 7 -8.75 5.46 3.13
N ARG A 8 -9.99 5.38 2.65
CA ARG A 8 -11.23 5.62 3.39
C ARG A 8 -11.82 4.39 4.07
N ASN A 9 -11.07 3.29 4.17
CA ASN A 9 -11.55 2.02 4.74
C ASN A 9 -12.76 1.41 4.00
N ARG A 10 -13.03 1.85 2.78
CA ARG A 10 -14.17 1.41 1.98
C ARG A 10 -13.68 0.52 0.84
N TRP A 11 -14.06 -0.74 0.85
CA TRP A 11 -13.95 -1.59 -0.33
C TRP A 11 -14.88 -1.05 -1.41
N LEU A 12 -14.43 -1.02 -2.65
CA LEU A 12 -15.37 -0.90 -3.75
C LEU A 12 -16.35 -2.07 -3.63
N PRO A 13 -17.67 -1.87 -3.67
CA PRO A 13 -18.64 -2.94 -3.45
C PRO A 13 -18.41 -4.20 -4.29
N ALA A 14 -17.98 -4.02 -5.56
CA ALA A 14 -17.65 -5.12 -6.46
C ALA A 14 -16.44 -5.95 -5.99
N VAL A 15 -15.48 -5.30 -5.34
CA VAL A 15 -14.26 -5.94 -4.80
C VAL A 15 -14.57 -6.70 -3.51
N SER A 16 -15.37 -6.11 -2.63
CA SER A 16 -15.88 -6.76 -1.42
C SER A 16 -16.65 -8.03 -1.77
N TYR A 17 -17.55 -7.92 -2.74
CA TYR A 17 -18.34 -9.03 -3.22
C TYR A 17 -17.50 -10.17 -3.82
N ALA A 18 -16.49 -9.83 -4.63
CA ALA A 18 -15.59 -10.82 -5.21
C ALA A 18 -14.73 -11.51 -4.15
N TYR A 19 -14.28 -10.77 -3.14
CA TYR A 19 -13.51 -11.30 -2.01
C TYR A 19 -14.34 -12.25 -1.13
N GLU A 20 -15.57 -11.88 -0.81
CA GLU A 20 -16.48 -12.69 0.03
C GLU A 20 -16.92 -13.99 -0.64
N LYS A 21 -16.91 -14.06 -1.97
CA LYS A 21 -17.36 -15.24 -2.74
C LYS A 21 -16.24 -16.12 -3.30
N SER A 22 -14.98 -15.78 -3.09
CA SER A 22 -13.87 -16.53 -3.68
C SER A 22 -12.72 -16.77 -2.70
N ASP A 23 -12.54 -18.02 -2.32
CA ASP A 23 -11.36 -18.48 -1.57
C ASP A 23 -10.03 -18.32 -2.34
N ARG A 24 -10.11 -17.95 -3.64
CA ARG A 24 -8.96 -17.77 -4.53
C ARG A 24 -8.44 -16.34 -4.57
N ILE A 25 -9.16 -15.37 -3.97
CA ILE A 25 -8.77 -13.97 -3.97
C ILE A 25 -8.18 -13.63 -2.61
N GLN A 26 -6.91 -13.25 -2.59
CA GLN A 26 -6.26 -12.77 -1.39
C GLN A 26 -6.04 -11.27 -1.47
N VAL A 27 -6.33 -10.56 -0.39
CA VAL A 27 -6.11 -9.13 -0.27
C VAL A 27 -4.73 -8.87 0.32
N ALA A 28 -3.95 -8.02 -0.33
CA ALA A 28 -2.68 -7.55 0.20
C ALA A 28 -2.73 -6.06 0.49
N GLY A 29 -1.95 -5.63 1.48
CA GLY A 29 -1.80 -4.23 1.85
C GLY A 29 -0.74 -3.54 0.99
N CYS A 30 -0.78 -2.20 0.98
CA CYS A 30 0.15 -1.36 0.24
C CYS A 30 0.92 -0.46 1.21
N TYR A 31 2.23 -0.67 1.33
CA TYR A 31 3.09 0.16 2.19
C TYR A 31 3.19 1.61 1.70
N ALA A 32 3.02 1.89 0.40
CA ALA A 32 3.00 3.26 -0.10
C ALA A 32 1.84 4.07 0.52
N HIS A 33 0.68 3.45 0.73
CA HIS A 33 -0.46 4.09 1.40
C HIS A 33 -0.18 4.32 2.90
N ALA A 34 0.36 3.35 3.60
CA ALA A 34 0.77 3.51 5.01
C ALA A 34 1.82 4.62 5.16
N ARG A 35 2.85 4.61 4.31
CA ARG A 35 3.92 5.62 4.26
C ARG A 35 3.37 7.02 4.00
N ARG A 36 2.42 7.16 3.06
CA ARG A 36 1.82 8.45 2.70
C ARG A 36 1.17 9.13 3.89
N LYS A 37 0.45 8.39 4.74
CA LYS A 37 -0.18 8.95 5.95
C LYS A 37 0.84 9.59 6.89
N PHE A 38 2.01 9.00 7.05
CA PHE A 38 3.09 9.58 7.87
C PHE A 38 3.80 10.74 7.15
N THR A 39 4.04 10.64 5.84
CA THR A 39 4.70 11.72 5.09
C THR A 39 3.86 13.00 5.03
N GLU A 40 2.53 12.90 5.02
CA GLU A 40 1.63 14.06 5.08
C GLU A 40 1.78 14.86 6.38
N ILE A 41 2.09 14.19 7.50
CA ILE A 41 2.34 14.85 8.79
C ILE A 41 3.64 15.66 8.74
N ILE A 42 4.67 15.12 8.06
CA ILE A 42 5.98 15.74 7.94
C ILE A 42 5.97 16.88 6.93
N LYS A 43 5.28 16.72 5.79
CA LYS A 43 5.17 17.76 4.75
C LYS A 43 4.54 19.07 5.22
N ALA A 44 3.76 19.01 6.29
CA ALA A 44 3.15 20.20 6.90
C ALA A 44 4.17 21.09 7.66
N VAL A 45 5.44 20.64 7.78
CA VAL A 45 6.50 21.39 8.49
C VAL A 45 7.16 22.39 7.55
N LYS A 46 7.31 23.64 8.02
CA LYS A 46 8.11 24.64 7.31
C LYS A 46 9.60 24.22 7.31
N LYS A 47 10.28 24.47 6.19
CA LYS A 47 11.71 24.21 6.05
C LYS A 47 12.49 24.86 7.22
N ASN A 48 13.44 24.14 7.79
CA ASN A 48 14.28 24.59 8.93
C ASN A 48 13.54 24.78 10.28
N THR A 49 12.36 24.20 10.47
CA THR A 49 11.70 24.18 11.77
C THR A 49 11.98 22.82 12.48
N PRO A 50 12.34 22.80 13.77
CA PRO A 50 12.49 21.57 14.51
C PRO A 50 11.20 20.75 14.49
N LEU A 51 11.32 19.43 14.34
CA LEU A 51 10.19 18.53 14.35
C LEU A 51 9.55 18.49 15.76
N THR A 52 8.25 18.58 15.81
CA THR A 52 7.53 18.27 17.05
C THR A 52 7.68 16.77 17.39
N PRO A 53 7.44 16.35 18.65
CA PRO A 53 7.50 14.93 19.01
C PRO A 53 6.64 14.02 18.11
N GLY A 54 5.44 14.47 17.72
CA GLY A 54 4.58 13.72 16.82
C GLY A 54 5.12 13.61 15.39
N GLN A 55 5.78 14.65 14.90
CA GLN A 55 6.43 14.66 13.60
C GLN A 55 7.70 13.79 13.59
N ALA A 56 8.43 13.77 14.69
CA ALA A 56 9.58 12.88 14.86
C ALA A 56 9.14 11.40 14.81
N VAL A 57 8.03 11.05 15.45
CA VAL A 57 7.43 9.71 15.34
C VAL A 57 7.03 9.39 13.90
N ALA A 58 6.42 10.34 13.18
CA ALA A 58 6.07 10.13 11.77
C ALA A 58 7.31 9.96 10.88
N ALA A 59 8.38 10.71 11.13
CA ALA A 59 9.66 10.57 10.41
C ALA A 59 10.29 9.20 10.66
N GLU A 60 10.27 8.73 11.91
CA GLU A 60 10.77 7.38 12.26
C GLU A 60 9.93 6.28 11.57
N ALA A 61 8.61 6.43 11.49
CA ALA A 61 7.76 5.48 10.76
C ALA A 61 8.14 5.41 9.27
N VAL A 62 8.34 6.56 8.63
CA VAL A 62 8.79 6.63 7.23
C VAL A 62 10.14 5.96 7.06
N LYS A 63 11.12 6.26 7.92
CA LYS A 63 12.46 5.66 7.87
C LYS A 63 12.40 4.13 7.98
N ARG A 64 11.58 3.59 8.87
CA ARG A 64 11.39 2.14 9.02
C ARG A 64 10.80 1.50 7.79
N ILE A 65 9.79 2.12 7.18
CA ILE A 65 9.18 1.63 5.93
C ILE A 65 10.21 1.71 4.78
N ASP A 66 10.97 2.81 4.67
CA ASP A 66 11.99 2.98 3.63
C ASP A 66 13.10 1.92 3.75
N ALA A 67 13.46 1.51 4.97
CA ALA A 67 14.41 0.41 5.18
C ALA A 67 13.88 -0.94 4.66
N MET A 68 12.58 -1.22 4.82
CA MET A 68 11.95 -2.42 4.23
C MET A 68 12.01 -2.39 2.71
N TYR A 69 11.67 -1.26 2.08
CA TYR A 69 11.79 -1.07 0.64
C TYR A 69 13.21 -1.26 0.14
N HIS A 70 14.18 -0.66 0.84
CA HIS A 70 15.58 -0.76 0.47
C HIS A 70 16.03 -2.23 0.44
N LEU A 71 15.77 -3.00 1.48
CA LEU A 71 16.15 -4.41 1.55
C LEU A 71 15.40 -5.28 0.54
N ASP A 72 14.09 -5.08 0.32
CA ASP A 72 13.35 -5.86 -0.67
C ASP A 72 13.83 -5.57 -2.10
N ASN A 73 14.16 -4.31 -2.39
CA ASN A 73 14.64 -3.92 -3.72
C ASN A 73 16.02 -4.50 -4.06
N MET A 74 16.87 -4.77 -3.09
CA MET A 74 18.17 -5.43 -3.32
C MET A 74 18.02 -6.81 -3.97
N TYR A 75 16.88 -7.46 -3.76
CA TYR A 75 16.60 -8.81 -4.27
C TYR A 75 15.48 -8.84 -5.31
N LYS A 76 15.17 -7.68 -5.91
CA LYS A 76 14.08 -7.57 -6.88
C LYS A 76 14.30 -8.44 -8.11
N GLU A 77 15.56 -8.51 -8.58
CA GLU A 77 15.97 -9.26 -9.78
C GLU A 77 16.45 -10.70 -9.45
N SER A 78 16.40 -11.10 -8.17
CA SER A 78 16.75 -12.46 -7.74
C SER A 78 15.66 -13.46 -8.10
N SER A 79 15.99 -14.75 -8.07
CA SER A 79 14.99 -15.82 -8.21
C SER A 79 13.89 -15.71 -7.14
N ALA A 80 12.70 -16.21 -7.45
CA ALA A 80 11.56 -16.20 -6.52
C ALA A 80 11.91 -16.82 -5.15
N LYS A 81 12.70 -17.90 -5.17
CA LYS A 81 13.16 -18.58 -3.94
C LYS A 81 14.09 -17.69 -3.13
N GLU A 82 15.12 -17.14 -3.76
CA GLU A 82 16.08 -16.25 -3.07
C GLU A 82 15.39 -15.00 -2.52
N ARG A 83 14.47 -14.42 -3.28
CA ARG A 83 13.69 -13.26 -2.84
C ARG A 83 12.87 -13.61 -1.60
N LEU A 84 12.19 -14.76 -1.59
CA LEU A 84 11.42 -15.22 -0.42
C LEU A 84 12.32 -15.46 0.80
N ASP A 85 13.44 -16.17 0.62
CA ASP A 85 14.41 -16.47 1.68
C ASP A 85 14.97 -15.18 2.29
N ASN A 86 15.29 -14.18 1.46
CA ASN A 86 15.77 -12.88 1.91
C ASN A 86 14.69 -12.07 2.62
N ARG A 87 13.43 -12.13 2.15
CA ARG A 87 12.30 -11.52 2.86
C ARG A 87 12.16 -12.09 4.26
N GLN A 88 12.22 -13.42 4.40
CA GLN A 88 12.11 -14.06 5.71
C GLN A 88 13.30 -13.73 6.62
N ARG A 89 14.51 -13.69 6.08
CA ARG A 89 15.75 -13.48 6.85
C ARG A 89 15.97 -12.01 7.22
N SER A 90 15.75 -11.09 6.29
CA SER A 90 16.19 -9.71 6.42
C SER A 90 15.04 -8.70 6.55
N VAL A 91 13.95 -8.88 5.79
CA VAL A 91 12.84 -7.92 5.77
C VAL A 91 11.85 -8.19 6.90
N LYS A 92 11.52 -9.45 7.14
CA LYS A 92 10.56 -9.84 8.20
C LYS A 92 10.92 -9.30 9.58
N PRO A 93 12.18 -9.35 10.05
CA PRO A 93 12.55 -8.74 11.34
C PRO A 93 12.27 -7.23 11.42
N LEU A 94 12.45 -6.49 10.31
CA LEU A 94 12.10 -5.06 10.25
C LEU A 94 10.60 -4.84 10.34
N VAL A 95 9.83 -5.67 9.65
CA VAL A 95 8.35 -5.63 9.69
C VAL A 95 7.87 -5.92 11.12
N ASP A 96 8.43 -6.96 11.76
CA ASP A 96 8.09 -7.31 13.14
C ASP A 96 8.42 -6.18 14.12
N ALA A 97 9.61 -5.59 14.01
CA ALA A 97 10.03 -4.45 14.82
C ALA A 97 9.18 -3.19 14.56
N TYR A 98 8.76 -2.96 13.32
CA TYR A 98 7.88 -1.85 12.97
C TYR A 98 6.51 -1.96 13.65
N PHE A 99 5.85 -3.11 13.54
CA PHE A 99 4.55 -3.30 14.16
C PHE A 99 4.62 -3.38 15.68
N ALA A 100 5.65 -4.01 16.25
CA ALA A 100 5.87 -3.98 17.69
C ALA A 100 6.02 -2.54 18.20
N TRP A 101 6.81 -1.73 17.52
CA TRP A 101 7.00 -0.31 17.86
C TRP A 101 5.69 0.49 17.72
N LEU A 102 4.91 0.33 16.64
CA LEU A 102 3.63 1.02 16.48
C LEU A 102 2.66 0.69 17.62
N LYS A 103 2.62 -0.57 18.06
CA LYS A 103 1.77 -1.01 19.16
C LYS A 103 2.15 -0.35 20.49
N THR A 104 3.44 -0.02 20.71
CA THR A 104 3.85 0.76 21.91
C THR A 104 3.38 2.21 21.88
N LEU A 105 3.04 2.72 20.70
CA LEU A 105 2.54 4.09 20.52
C LEU A 105 1.02 4.18 20.58
N GLN A 106 0.35 3.05 20.37
CA GLN A 106 -1.12 2.97 20.41
C GLN A 106 -1.61 3.32 21.81
N GLY A 107 -2.58 4.21 21.92
CA GLY A 107 -3.15 4.63 23.21
C GLY A 107 -2.39 5.73 23.93
N LYS A 108 -1.20 6.16 23.50
CA LYS A 108 -0.54 7.34 24.06
C LYS A 108 -1.33 8.60 23.68
N SER A 109 -1.93 9.25 24.67
CA SER A 109 -2.99 10.25 24.51
C SER A 109 -2.57 11.57 23.84
N ASN A 110 -1.30 11.90 23.79
CA ASN A 110 -0.78 13.20 23.33
C ASN A 110 -0.46 13.29 21.83
N ALA A 111 -0.75 12.24 21.04
CA ALA A 111 -0.55 12.28 19.59
C ALA A 111 -1.66 13.09 18.90
N SER A 112 -1.30 13.84 17.85
CA SER A 112 -2.29 14.52 17.00
C SER A 112 -3.28 13.52 16.40
N SER A 113 -4.49 13.96 16.04
CA SER A 113 -5.51 13.10 15.41
C SER A 113 -4.99 12.41 14.14
N LYS A 114 -4.22 13.13 13.31
CA LYS A 114 -3.58 12.59 12.10
C LYS A 114 -2.55 11.50 12.39
N LEU A 115 -1.75 11.67 13.45
CA LEU A 115 -0.76 10.66 13.84
C LEU A 115 -1.45 9.40 14.38
N LYS A 116 -2.49 9.55 15.20
CA LYS A 116 -3.32 8.43 15.69
C LYS A 116 -3.95 7.68 14.51
N GLU A 117 -4.48 8.40 13.52
CA GLU A 117 -5.05 7.80 12.31
C GLU A 117 -4.00 6.99 11.53
N ALA A 118 -2.79 7.54 11.32
CA ALA A 118 -1.71 6.86 10.60
C ALA A 118 -1.25 5.58 11.32
N ILE A 119 -1.10 5.64 12.65
CA ILE A 119 -0.73 4.48 13.48
C ILE A 119 -1.83 3.41 13.42
N ASN A 120 -3.08 3.80 13.68
CA ASN A 120 -4.21 2.87 13.68
C ASN A 120 -4.44 2.26 12.29
N TYR A 121 -4.28 3.04 11.22
CA TYR A 121 -4.33 2.51 9.85
C TYR A 121 -3.30 1.40 9.65
N SER A 122 -2.05 1.64 10.01
CA SER A 122 -0.99 0.64 9.83
C SER A 122 -1.27 -0.62 10.66
N ILE A 123 -1.66 -0.49 11.92
CA ILE A 123 -1.98 -1.63 12.79
C ILE A 123 -3.18 -2.43 12.27
N ASN A 124 -4.26 -1.75 11.86
CA ASN A 124 -5.45 -2.39 11.32
C ASN A 124 -5.19 -3.09 9.98
N GLN A 125 -4.17 -2.65 9.24
CA GLN A 125 -3.76 -3.26 7.98
C GLN A 125 -2.62 -4.29 8.15
N GLU A 126 -2.14 -4.57 9.36
CA GLU A 126 -0.99 -5.44 9.62
C GLU A 126 -1.09 -6.78 8.89
N ILE A 127 -2.22 -7.48 9.00
CA ILE A 127 -2.42 -8.80 8.37
C ILE A 127 -2.25 -8.73 6.84
N TYR A 128 -2.71 -7.65 6.21
CA TYR A 128 -2.62 -7.46 4.77
C TYR A 128 -1.22 -6.99 4.34
N LEU A 129 -0.61 -6.11 5.15
CA LEU A 129 0.73 -5.58 4.90
C LEU A 129 1.82 -6.65 5.06
N ARG A 130 1.57 -7.73 5.80
CA ARG A 130 2.50 -8.84 5.97
C ARG A 130 2.49 -9.85 4.83
N ARG A 131 1.45 -9.88 3.98
CA ARG A 131 1.30 -10.92 2.96
C ARG A 131 2.40 -10.98 1.91
N PHE A 132 3.06 -9.87 1.60
CA PHE A 132 4.20 -9.87 0.68
C PHE A 132 5.37 -10.73 1.19
N LEU A 133 5.44 -11.00 2.49
CA LEU A 133 6.44 -11.90 3.07
C LEU A 133 6.19 -13.38 2.72
N GLU A 134 4.98 -13.73 2.32
CA GLU A 134 4.54 -15.11 2.03
C GLU A 134 4.66 -15.45 0.54
N ASP A 135 4.62 -14.45 -0.33
CA ASP A 135 4.66 -14.61 -1.78
C ASP A 135 5.75 -13.72 -2.40
N PRO A 136 6.78 -14.30 -3.03
CA PRO A 136 7.88 -13.55 -3.64
C PRO A 136 7.44 -12.67 -4.83
N LEU A 137 6.32 -12.99 -5.48
CA LEU A 137 5.78 -12.21 -6.59
C LEU A 137 4.96 -11.01 -6.12
N LEU A 138 4.57 -10.99 -4.85
CA LEU A 138 3.78 -9.91 -4.28
C LEU A 138 4.68 -8.72 -3.94
N PRO A 139 4.53 -7.53 -4.56
CA PRO A 139 5.33 -6.35 -4.20
C PRO A 139 4.85 -5.71 -2.89
N LEU A 140 5.72 -4.88 -2.28
CA LEU A 140 5.38 -4.12 -1.06
C LEU A 140 4.30 -3.07 -1.30
N ASP A 141 4.15 -2.62 -2.53
CA ASP A 141 3.15 -1.61 -2.89
C ASP A 141 2.43 -1.95 -4.20
N ASN A 142 1.35 -1.21 -4.45
CA ASN A 142 0.48 -1.38 -5.59
C ASN A 142 0.71 -0.33 -6.69
N ASN A 143 1.85 0.37 -6.66
CA ASN A 143 2.09 1.51 -7.56
C ASN A 143 2.09 1.12 -9.04
N ASP A 144 2.61 -0.06 -9.39
CA ASP A 144 2.66 -0.53 -10.77
C ASP A 144 1.27 -0.89 -11.28
N ALA A 145 0.45 -1.55 -10.46
CA ALA A 145 -0.94 -1.84 -10.79
C ALA A 145 -1.77 -0.54 -10.89
N GLU A 146 -1.56 0.43 -9.99
CA GLU A 146 -2.23 1.74 -10.08
C GLU A 146 -1.81 2.52 -11.33
N ARG A 147 -0.54 2.44 -11.74
CA ARG A 147 -0.04 3.04 -12.98
C ARG A 147 -0.66 2.40 -14.21
N SER A 148 -0.80 1.09 -14.25
CA SER A 148 -1.36 0.38 -15.41
C SER A 148 -2.82 0.73 -15.69
N ILE A 149 -3.61 1.08 -14.66
CA ILE A 149 -5.01 1.50 -14.84
C ILE A 149 -5.18 3.03 -14.94
N LYS A 150 -4.11 3.80 -14.77
CA LYS A 150 -4.18 5.27 -14.74
C LYS A 150 -4.69 5.87 -16.03
N SER A 151 -4.26 5.36 -17.18
CA SER A 151 -4.71 5.81 -18.51
C SER A 151 -6.21 5.59 -18.68
N PHE A 152 -6.72 4.44 -18.23
CA PHE A 152 -8.17 4.17 -18.20
C PHE A 152 -8.91 5.16 -17.30
N CYS A 153 -8.41 5.44 -16.10
CA CYS A 153 -9.03 6.39 -15.18
C CYS A 153 -9.04 7.83 -15.73
N VAL A 154 -7.96 8.24 -16.39
CA VAL A 154 -7.87 9.56 -17.06
C VAL A 154 -8.87 9.62 -18.22
N GLY A 155 -8.94 8.59 -19.07
CA GLY A 155 -9.91 8.50 -20.13
C GLY A 155 -11.35 8.56 -19.62
N LYS A 156 -11.65 7.83 -18.55
CA LYS A 156 -12.98 7.86 -17.91
C LYS A 156 -13.37 9.27 -17.45
N HIS A 157 -12.44 10.08 -16.98
CA HIS A 157 -12.70 11.49 -16.64
C HIS A 157 -13.13 12.33 -17.85
N SER A 158 -12.69 11.96 -19.05
CA SER A 158 -13.07 12.67 -20.29
C SER A 158 -14.41 12.22 -20.85
N TRP A 159 -14.77 10.94 -20.71
CA TRP A 159 -16.04 10.42 -21.26
C TRP A 159 -17.18 10.36 -20.24
N HIS A 160 -16.92 10.48 -18.97
CA HIS A 160 -17.83 10.53 -17.83
C HIS A 160 -18.78 9.34 -17.64
N ILE A 161 -19.23 8.65 -18.71
CA ILE A 161 -20.29 7.65 -18.65
C ILE A 161 -19.90 6.39 -19.44
N ILE A 162 -20.10 5.24 -18.82
CA ILE A 162 -20.17 3.94 -19.48
C ILE A 162 -21.55 3.39 -19.18
N ASP A 163 -22.47 3.54 -20.15
CA ASP A 163 -23.91 3.26 -19.95
C ASP A 163 -24.25 1.77 -19.97
N SER A 164 -23.33 0.89 -20.32
CA SER A 164 -23.61 -0.53 -20.39
C SER A 164 -22.45 -1.40 -19.94
N THR A 165 -22.78 -2.59 -19.42
CA THR A 165 -21.78 -3.61 -19.06
C THR A 165 -20.97 -4.10 -20.27
N LYS A 166 -21.56 -4.11 -21.47
CA LYS A 166 -20.86 -4.44 -22.73
C LYS A 166 -19.84 -3.35 -23.08
N GLY A 167 -20.22 -2.08 -22.97
CA GLY A 167 -19.33 -0.93 -23.17
C GLY A 167 -18.18 -0.92 -22.18
N ALA A 168 -18.44 -1.22 -20.90
CA ALA A 168 -17.40 -1.34 -19.88
C ALA A 168 -16.37 -2.44 -20.21
N LYS A 169 -16.83 -3.62 -20.65
CA LYS A 169 -15.96 -4.73 -21.07
C LYS A 169 -15.13 -4.38 -22.30
N ALA A 170 -15.74 -3.75 -23.32
CA ALA A 170 -15.04 -3.33 -24.53
C ALA A 170 -13.95 -2.29 -24.21
N SER A 171 -14.25 -1.28 -23.39
CA SER A 171 -13.28 -0.27 -22.95
C SER A 171 -12.13 -0.91 -22.16
N ALA A 172 -12.43 -1.79 -21.21
CA ALA A 172 -11.41 -2.49 -20.45
C ALA A 172 -10.48 -3.31 -21.35
N LEU A 173 -11.02 -4.02 -22.35
CA LEU A 173 -10.24 -4.80 -23.31
C LEU A 173 -9.32 -3.91 -24.15
N LEU A 174 -9.86 -2.84 -24.73
CA LEU A 174 -9.09 -1.92 -25.57
C LEU A 174 -7.95 -1.25 -24.80
N TYR A 175 -8.21 -0.81 -23.56
CA TYR A 175 -7.15 -0.25 -22.70
C TYR A 175 -6.12 -1.28 -22.29
N SER A 176 -6.52 -2.52 -22.01
CA SER A 176 -5.58 -3.60 -21.70
C SER A 176 -4.63 -3.88 -22.89
N ILE A 177 -5.16 -3.91 -24.11
CA ILE A 177 -4.35 -4.07 -25.33
C ILE A 177 -3.39 -2.89 -25.49
N ALA A 178 -3.89 -1.66 -25.38
CA ALA A 178 -3.09 -0.44 -25.55
C ALA A 178 -1.96 -0.33 -24.50
N GLU A 179 -2.21 -0.71 -23.27
CA GLU A 179 -1.17 -0.70 -22.20
C GLU A 179 -0.17 -1.84 -22.36
N SER A 180 -0.60 -2.98 -22.87
CA SER A 180 0.32 -4.12 -23.13
C SER A 180 1.22 -3.92 -24.36
N ALA A 181 0.88 -2.97 -25.23
CA ALA A 181 1.65 -2.64 -26.44
C ALA A 181 2.72 -1.55 -26.22
N LYS A 182 2.80 -0.97 -25.02
CA LYS A 182 3.83 0.01 -24.61
C LYS A 182 5.07 -0.70 -24.09
#